data_177f8ecddb9ad1c2df9c2ae988f16f4e
#
_entry.id   177f8ecddb9ad1c2df9c2ae988f16f4e
#
_cell.length_a   1.000
_cell.length_b   1.000
_cell.length_c   1.000
_cell.angle_alpha   90.00
_cell.angle_beta   90.00
_cell.angle_gamma   90.00
#
_symmetry.space_group_name_H-M   'P 1'
#
loop_
_entity.id
_entity.type
_entity.pdbx_description
1 polymer ?
#
loop_
_entity_poly.entity_id
_entity_poly.type
_entity_poly.pdbx_seq_one_letter_code
_entity_poly.pdbx_strand_id
1 'polypeptide(L)'
;MHSPDVEDRRDERAVLIHVVEIHPTTLRLSDLIRDLSDPEEFAERDRIERAVRELVKGGLLFRCEGAVLPTRSALYAHELLDA
;
A
#
# COMPACT_ATOMS: atom_id res chain seq x y z
N MET A 1 12.24 -12.58 -18.33
CA MET A 1 11.02 -13.28 -17.99
C MET A 1 10.36 -12.60 -16.80
N HIS A 2 9.09 -12.37 -16.93
CA HIS A 2 8.33 -11.62 -15.98
C HIS A 2 7.89 -12.51 -14.80
N SER A 3 8.24 -12.11 -13.59
CA SER A 3 7.86 -12.85 -12.39
C SER A 3 6.71 -12.13 -11.69
N PRO A 4 5.54 -12.79 -11.48
CA PRO A 4 4.44 -12.17 -10.74
C PRO A 4 4.85 -11.68 -9.36
N ASP A 5 5.77 -12.41 -8.70
CA ASP A 5 6.26 -12.04 -7.37
C ASP A 5 6.99 -10.71 -7.37
N VAL A 6 7.75 -10.41 -8.43
CA VAL A 6 8.49 -9.15 -8.54
C VAL A 6 7.53 -7.98 -8.70
N GLU A 7 6.48 -8.13 -9.52
CA GLU A 7 5.46 -7.10 -9.69
C GLU A 7 4.66 -6.89 -8.43
N ASP A 8 4.28 -7.98 -7.77
CA ASP A 8 3.51 -7.91 -6.54
C ASP A 8 4.29 -7.16 -5.47
N ARG A 9 5.58 -7.44 -5.34
CA ARG A 9 6.43 -6.73 -4.37
C ARG A 9 6.61 -5.26 -4.72
N ARG A 10 6.68 -4.94 -6.01
CA ARG A 10 6.76 -3.54 -6.45
C ARG A 10 5.51 -2.79 -6.06
N ASP A 11 4.34 -3.39 -6.29
CA ASP A 11 3.07 -2.78 -5.94
C ASP A 11 2.93 -2.63 -4.43
N GLU A 12 3.30 -3.65 -3.67
CA GLU A 12 3.28 -3.61 -2.21
C GLU A 12 4.19 -2.52 -1.67
N ARG A 13 5.39 -2.39 -2.23
CA ARG A 13 6.32 -1.35 -1.83
C ARG A 13 5.79 0.03 -2.12
N ALA A 14 5.22 0.24 -3.30
CA ALA A 14 4.65 1.54 -3.69
C ALA A 14 3.51 1.93 -2.76
N VAL A 15 2.62 0.99 -2.45
CA VAL A 15 1.50 1.23 -1.55
C VAL A 15 1.99 1.57 -0.15
N LEU A 16 2.91 0.76 0.37
CA LEU A 16 3.42 0.95 1.73
C LEU A 16 4.10 2.31 1.89
N ILE A 17 4.98 2.65 0.96
CA ILE A 17 5.69 3.93 1.00
C ILE A 17 4.70 5.08 0.95
N HIS A 18 3.71 5.00 0.07
CA HIS A 18 2.71 6.06 -0.07
C HIS A 18 1.92 6.28 1.22
N VAL A 19 1.47 5.20 1.84
CA VAL A 19 0.71 5.26 3.09
C VAL A 19 1.56 5.82 4.24
N VAL A 20 2.80 5.35 4.36
CA VAL A 20 3.69 5.80 5.43
C VAL A 20 4.08 7.27 5.27
N GLU A 21 4.35 7.71 4.05
CA GLU A 21 4.74 9.09 3.80
C GLU A 21 3.60 10.08 4.02
N ILE A 22 2.37 9.66 3.82
CA ILE A 22 1.21 10.52 4.01
C ILE A 22 0.75 10.56 5.48
N HIS A 23 1.18 9.58 6.28
CA HIS A 23 0.84 9.53 7.70
C HIS A 23 1.28 10.82 8.41
N PRO A 24 0.50 11.41 9.32
CA PRO A 24 -0.73 10.89 9.93
C PRO A 24 -2.03 11.22 9.19
N THR A 25 -1.96 11.76 7.98
CA THR A 25 -3.16 12.03 7.20
C THR A 25 -3.85 10.71 6.82
N THR A 26 -5.15 10.65 7.01
CA THR A 26 -5.93 9.46 6.69
C THR A 26 -6.06 9.30 5.17
N LEU A 27 -5.78 8.10 4.68
CA LEU A 27 -5.84 7.78 3.27
C LEU A 27 -6.87 6.66 3.05
N ARG A 28 -7.77 6.87 2.11
CA ARG A 28 -8.76 5.85 1.77
C ARG A 28 -8.23 4.95 0.66
N LEU A 29 -8.78 3.74 0.58
CA LEU A 29 -8.41 2.82 -0.50
C LEU A 29 -8.66 3.46 -1.87
N SER A 30 -9.76 4.19 -2.02
CA SER A 30 -10.06 4.90 -3.28
C SER A 30 -8.98 5.93 -3.62
N ASP A 31 -8.42 6.58 -2.61
CA ASP A 31 -7.34 7.56 -2.82
C ASP A 31 -6.06 6.87 -3.30
N LEU A 32 -5.74 5.72 -2.70
CA LEU A 32 -4.59 4.92 -3.12
C LEU A 32 -4.72 4.50 -4.58
N ILE A 33 -5.88 4.01 -4.95
CA ILE A 33 -6.14 3.57 -6.32
C ILE A 33 -5.97 4.74 -7.28
N ARG A 34 -6.53 5.89 -6.95
CA ARG A 34 -6.44 7.09 -7.78
C ARG A 34 -4.99 7.57 -7.92
N ASP A 35 -4.23 7.54 -6.81
CA ASP A 35 -2.86 8.07 -6.79
C ASP A 35 -1.85 7.14 -7.44
N LEU A 36 -2.04 5.83 -7.33
CA LEU A 36 -1.06 4.83 -7.76
C LEU A 36 -1.44 4.07 -9.02
N SER A 37 -2.63 4.29 -9.54
CA SER A 37 -3.10 3.58 -10.72
C SER A 37 -4.08 4.44 -11.50
N ASP A 38 -4.42 3.96 -12.71
CA ASP A 38 -5.51 4.54 -13.47
C ASP A 38 -6.81 3.91 -12.96
N PRO A 39 -7.72 4.68 -12.33
CA PRO A 39 -8.95 4.09 -11.78
C PRO A 39 -9.88 3.52 -12.84
N GLU A 40 -9.69 3.86 -14.11
CA GLU A 40 -10.47 3.30 -15.21
C GLU A 40 -9.90 1.97 -15.70
N GLU A 41 -8.66 1.66 -15.34
CA GLU A 41 -8.01 0.41 -15.69
C GLU A 41 -8.25 -0.63 -14.59
N PHE A 42 -9.18 -1.54 -14.86
CA PHE A 42 -9.62 -2.52 -13.88
C PHE A 42 -8.46 -3.38 -13.35
N ALA A 43 -7.56 -3.79 -14.23
CA ALA A 43 -6.43 -4.61 -13.83
C ALA A 43 -5.49 -3.87 -12.86
N GLU A 44 -5.27 -2.58 -13.07
CA GLU A 44 -4.42 -1.78 -12.19
C GLU A 44 -5.07 -1.59 -10.84
N ARG A 45 -6.38 -1.34 -10.81
CA ARG A 45 -7.12 -1.23 -9.55
C ARG A 45 -7.00 -2.52 -8.74
N ASP A 46 -7.16 -3.65 -9.41
CA ASP A 46 -7.08 -4.97 -8.77
C ASP A 46 -5.70 -5.22 -8.18
N ARG A 47 -4.65 -4.78 -8.86
CA ARG A 47 -3.28 -4.92 -8.37
C ARG A 47 -3.06 -4.13 -7.08
N ILE A 48 -3.58 -2.91 -7.01
CA ILE A 48 -3.44 -2.07 -5.82
C ILE A 48 -4.25 -2.67 -4.66
N GLU A 49 -5.46 -3.12 -4.92
CA GLU A 49 -6.29 -3.76 -3.89
C GLU A 49 -5.62 -5.02 -3.35
N ARG A 50 -5.00 -5.80 -4.22
CA ARG A 50 -4.28 -7.01 -3.82
C ARG A 50 -3.06 -6.66 -2.96
N ALA A 51 -2.32 -5.62 -3.35
CA ALA A 51 -1.15 -5.16 -2.59
C ALA A 51 -1.56 -4.75 -1.17
N VAL A 52 -2.65 -3.99 -1.04
CA VAL A 52 -3.16 -3.59 0.27
C VAL A 52 -3.50 -4.83 1.11
N ARG A 53 -4.19 -5.79 0.50
CA ARG A 53 -4.60 -7.02 1.18
C ARG A 53 -3.39 -7.80 1.70
N GLU A 54 -2.36 -7.92 0.89
CA GLU A 54 -1.13 -8.64 1.28
C GLU A 54 -0.40 -7.90 2.40
N LEU A 55 -0.35 -6.58 2.35
CA LEU A 55 0.28 -5.78 3.40
C LEU A 55 -0.49 -5.86 4.72
N VAL A 56 -1.81 -5.95 4.66
CA VAL A 56 -2.62 -6.17 5.85
C VAL A 56 -2.32 -7.55 6.45
N LYS A 57 -2.25 -8.58 5.63
CA LYS A 57 -1.89 -9.93 6.07
C LYS A 57 -0.51 -9.96 6.71
N GLY A 58 0.43 -9.19 6.18
CA GLY A 58 1.79 -9.13 6.70
C GLY A 58 1.95 -8.25 7.94
N GLY A 59 0.89 -7.58 8.38
CA GLY A 59 0.95 -6.76 9.58
C GLY A 59 1.58 -5.38 9.39
N LEU A 60 1.65 -4.91 8.15
CA LEU A 60 2.23 -3.59 7.86
C LEU A 60 1.17 -2.51 7.67
N LEU A 61 -0.02 -2.89 7.27
CA LEU A 61 -1.16 -1.98 7.14
C LEU A 61 -2.36 -2.56 7.88
N PHE A 62 -3.32 -1.69 8.22
CA PHE A 62 -4.62 -2.15 8.67
C PHE A 62 -5.71 -1.27 8.05
N ARG A 63 -6.91 -1.81 7.99
CA ARG A 63 -8.06 -1.10 7.42
C ARG A 63 -9.04 -0.76 8.53
N CYS A 64 -9.57 0.46 8.47
CA CYS A 64 -10.55 0.92 9.43
C CYS A 64 -11.53 1.84 8.72
N GLU A 65 -12.78 1.39 8.59
CA GLU A 65 -13.86 2.19 7.99
C GLU A 65 -13.51 2.77 6.62
N GLY A 66 -12.91 1.94 5.77
CA GLY A 66 -12.54 2.36 4.42
C GLY A 66 -11.19 3.07 4.32
N ALA A 67 -10.59 3.41 5.44
CA ALA A 67 -9.27 4.01 5.47
C ALA A 67 -8.19 2.92 5.52
N VAL A 68 -7.02 3.23 4.98
CA VAL A 68 -5.85 2.37 5.02
C VAL A 68 -4.79 3.09 5.84
N LEU A 69 -4.31 2.43 6.89
CA LEU A 69 -3.42 3.04 7.86
C LEU A 69 -2.18 2.17 8.06
N PRO A 70 -1.01 2.79 8.31
CA PRO A 70 0.18 2.01 8.60
C PRO A 70 0.15 1.51 10.04
N THR A 71 0.67 0.32 10.27
CA THR A 71 0.83 -0.20 11.63
C THR A 71 2.04 0.47 12.28
N ARG A 72 2.14 0.32 13.60
CA ARG A 72 3.31 0.81 14.33
C ARG A 72 4.59 0.18 13.78
N SER A 73 4.54 -1.12 13.46
CA SER A 73 5.69 -1.82 12.90
C SER A 73 6.15 -1.21 11.59
N ALA A 74 5.20 -0.84 10.73
CA ALA A 74 5.54 -0.22 9.45
C ALA A 74 6.20 1.15 9.63
N LEU A 75 5.67 1.96 10.53
CA LEU A 75 6.21 3.28 10.81
C LEU A 75 7.62 3.17 11.40
N TYR A 76 7.81 2.23 12.31
CA TYR A 76 9.10 2.02 12.94
C TYR A 76 10.15 1.56 11.92
N ALA A 77 9.78 0.59 11.07
CA ALA A 77 10.68 0.12 10.03
C ALA A 77 11.07 1.23 9.06
N HIS A 78 10.12 2.08 8.70
CA HIS A 78 10.38 3.21 7.81
C HIS A 78 11.39 4.17 8.43
N GLU A 79 11.24 4.48 9.72
CA GLU A 79 12.17 5.34 10.43
C GLU A 79 13.58 4.78 10.43
N LEU A 80 13.72 3.47 10.66
CA LEU A 80 15.02 2.82 10.69
C LEU A 80 15.70 2.82 9.33
N LEU A 81 14.94 2.64 8.26
CA LEU A 81 15.48 2.59 6.91
C LEU A 81 15.78 3.97 6.35
N ASP A 82 15.11 4.98 6.85
CA ASP A 82 15.23 6.35 6.37
C ASP A 82 16.26 7.15 7.18
N ALA A 83 16.76 6.57 8.24
CA ALA A 83 17.71 7.23 9.14
C ALA A 83 19.12 7.26 8.54
#